data_8654d9fcf67756df4995f31eec4656be
#
_entry.id   8654d9fcf67756df4995f31eec4656be
#
_cell.length_a   1.000
_cell.length_b   1.000
_cell.length_c   1.000
_cell.angle_alpha   90.00
_cell.angle_beta   90.00
_cell.angle_gamma   90.00
#
_symmetry.space_group_name_H-M   'P 1'
#
loop_
_entity.id
_entity.type
_entity.pdbx_description
1 polymer ?
#
loop_
_entity_poly.entity_id
_entity_poly.type
_entity_poly.pdbx_seq_one_letter_code
_entity_poly.pdbx_strand_id
1 'polypeptide(L)'
;MNIKNNINNRAINILNHETLVDINDLMIYSDILINDYSTTSVDFSITRKPQIFCLPDHQKYISYVRLDNDYLNNLPGSYVFSFKELIDLLNAVLMDDGEYSRKYRDQRINYIEKYYDVKNISSCSKFNQFINTII
;
A
#
# COMPACT_ATOMS: atom_id res chain seq x y z
N MET A 1 -9.78 -20.49 -12.04
CA MET A 1 -9.11 -21.35 -11.05
C MET A 1 -9.71 -21.00 -9.69
N ASN A 2 -10.39 -21.93 -9.04
CA ASN A 2 -11.14 -21.59 -7.82
C ASN A 2 -10.18 -21.71 -6.62
N ILE A 3 -9.66 -20.60 -6.15
CA ILE A 3 -8.68 -20.54 -5.05
C ILE A 3 -9.25 -21.09 -3.74
N LYS A 4 -10.58 -21.11 -3.59
CA LYS A 4 -11.28 -21.54 -2.36
C LYS A 4 -11.00 -22.98 -1.92
N ASN A 5 -10.52 -23.87 -2.81
CA ASN A 5 -10.48 -25.32 -2.51
C ASN A 5 -9.13 -25.83 -1.97
N ASN A 6 -8.08 -25.00 -1.87
CA ASN A 6 -6.74 -25.48 -1.51
C ASN A 6 -6.10 -24.83 -0.27
N ILE A 7 -6.79 -23.89 0.40
CA ILE A 7 -6.19 -23.21 1.55
C ILE A 7 -6.94 -23.63 2.82
N ASN A 8 -6.54 -24.75 3.38
CA ASN A 8 -7.05 -25.25 4.66
C ASN A 8 -6.12 -24.83 5.82
N ASN A 9 -5.52 -23.66 5.72
CA ASN A 9 -4.60 -23.14 6.74
C ASN A 9 -5.33 -22.07 7.57
N ARG A 10 -5.45 -22.30 8.89
CA ARG A 10 -6.08 -21.35 9.83
C ARG A 10 -5.38 -19.97 9.88
N ALA A 11 -4.17 -19.88 9.34
CA ALA A 11 -3.38 -18.65 9.28
C ALA A 11 -3.75 -17.76 8.07
N ILE A 12 -4.55 -18.25 7.10
CA ILE A 12 -4.93 -17.50 5.90
C ILE A 12 -6.44 -17.27 5.91
N ASN A 13 -6.84 -16.02 5.93
CA ASN A 13 -8.22 -15.59 5.79
C ASN A 13 -8.42 -14.98 4.41
N ILE A 14 -9.35 -15.52 3.64
CA ILE A 14 -9.75 -14.95 2.36
C ILE A 14 -10.94 -14.04 2.59
N LEU A 15 -10.71 -12.75 2.36
CA LEU A 15 -11.75 -11.72 2.46
C LEU A 15 -12.25 -11.39 1.05
N ASN A 16 -13.54 -11.28 0.90
CA ASN A 16 -14.21 -10.89 -0.34
C ASN A 16 -15.37 -9.95 -0.01
N HIS A 17 -16.07 -9.47 -1.02
CA HIS A 17 -17.21 -8.56 -0.87
C HIS A 17 -18.38 -9.10 0.01
N GLU A 18 -18.41 -10.41 0.26
CA GLU A 18 -19.40 -11.04 1.13
C GLU A 18 -19.03 -10.97 2.62
N THR A 19 -17.77 -10.68 2.94
CA THR A 19 -17.27 -10.70 4.33
C THR A 19 -17.64 -9.46 5.13
N LEU A 20 -18.21 -8.42 4.50
CA LEU A 20 -18.63 -7.15 5.12
C LEU A 20 -17.57 -6.48 6.00
N VAL A 21 -16.30 -6.76 5.77
CA VAL A 21 -15.17 -6.13 6.51
C VAL A 21 -14.72 -4.89 5.74
N ASP A 22 -14.66 -3.77 6.44
CA ASP A 22 -14.09 -2.55 5.85
C ASP A 22 -12.58 -2.72 5.67
N ILE A 23 -12.09 -2.44 4.47
CA ILE A 23 -10.66 -2.51 4.16
C ILE A 23 -9.85 -1.53 5.01
N ASN A 24 -10.42 -0.38 5.38
CA ASN A 24 -9.76 0.59 6.24
C ASN A 24 -9.50 0.04 7.63
N ASP A 25 -10.46 -0.72 8.19
CA ASP A 25 -10.25 -1.40 9.47
C ASP A 25 -9.12 -2.42 9.38
N LEU A 26 -9.08 -3.19 8.29
CA LEU A 26 -7.99 -4.14 8.06
C LEU A 26 -6.63 -3.45 7.98
N MET A 27 -6.54 -2.32 7.29
CA MET A 27 -5.29 -1.55 7.17
C MET A 27 -4.78 -1.08 8.54
N ILE A 28 -5.66 -0.67 9.44
CA ILE A 28 -5.29 -0.22 10.79
C ILE A 28 -4.66 -1.36 11.60
N TYR A 29 -5.19 -2.57 11.49
CA TYR A 29 -4.73 -3.74 12.24
C TYR A 29 -3.62 -4.53 11.55
N SER A 30 -3.32 -4.27 10.27
CA SER A 30 -2.26 -4.94 9.54
C SER A 30 -0.89 -4.38 9.89
N ASP A 31 0.12 -5.22 10.03
CA ASP A 31 1.50 -4.81 10.32
C ASP A 31 2.28 -4.51 9.04
N ILE A 32 1.98 -5.20 7.95
CA ILE A 32 2.63 -5.06 6.65
C ILE A 32 1.57 -5.12 5.56
N LEU A 33 1.67 -4.26 4.55
CA LEU A 33 0.92 -4.38 3.30
C LEU A 33 1.81 -5.01 2.23
N ILE A 34 1.36 -6.11 1.65
CA ILE A 34 1.90 -6.63 0.39
C ILE A 34 0.93 -6.22 -0.72
N ASN A 35 1.42 -5.43 -1.65
CA ASN A 35 0.60 -4.80 -2.68
C ASN A 35 1.19 -5.04 -4.08
N ASP A 36 0.42 -4.72 -5.10
CA ASP A 36 0.86 -4.64 -6.49
C ASP A 36 0.81 -3.18 -6.98
N TYR A 37 0.03 -2.89 -8.02
CA TYR A 37 -0.18 -1.54 -8.55
C TYR A 37 -1.42 -0.83 -7.96
N SER A 38 -2.03 -1.41 -6.93
CA SER A 38 -3.27 -0.90 -6.34
C SER A 38 -3.06 0.41 -5.58
N THR A 39 -4.03 1.32 -5.68
CA THR A 39 -4.08 2.57 -4.91
C THR A 39 -4.26 2.36 -3.41
N THR A 40 -4.54 1.16 -2.96
CA THR A 40 -4.57 0.79 -1.53
C THR A 40 -3.28 1.18 -0.80
N SER A 41 -2.13 1.23 -1.52
CA SER A 41 -0.86 1.69 -0.97
C SER A 41 -0.91 3.14 -0.51
N VAL A 42 -1.70 3.99 -1.18
CA VAL A 42 -1.86 5.40 -0.81
C VAL A 42 -2.55 5.49 0.55
N ASP A 43 -3.68 4.81 0.72
CA ASP A 43 -4.45 4.83 1.96
C ASP A 43 -3.67 4.18 3.11
N PHE A 44 -3.01 3.04 2.86
CA PHE A 44 -2.19 2.37 3.85
C PHE A 44 -0.99 3.21 4.32
N SER A 45 -0.47 4.11 3.48
CA SER A 45 0.66 4.97 3.82
C SER A 45 0.41 5.86 5.04
N ILE A 46 -0.86 6.20 5.32
CA ILE A 46 -1.26 6.97 6.51
C ILE A 46 -0.85 6.24 7.79
N THR A 47 -0.86 4.91 7.79
CA THR A 47 -0.45 4.09 8.94
C THR A 47 1.04 4.18 9.23
N ARG A 48 1.85 4.61 8.25
CA ARG A 48 3.32 4.64 8.26
C ARG A 48 3.99 3.28 8.46
N LYS A 49 3.23 2.20 8.31
CA LYS A 49 3.71 0.83 8.42
C LYS A 49 4.43 0.36 7.14
N PRO A 50 5.22 -0.72 7.20
CA PRO A 50 5.93 -1.27 6.06
C PRO A 50 5.01 -1.65 4.91
N GLN A 51 5.47 -1.36 3.67
CA GLN A 51 4.83 -1.81 2.44
C GLN A 51 5.85 -2.55 1.57
N ILE A 52 5.42 -3.63 0.93
CA ILE A 52 6.21 -4.39 -0.04
C ILE A 52 5.40 -4.48 -1.33
N PHE A 53 6.02 -4.15 -2.46
CA PHE A 53 5.37 -4.20 -3.76
C PHE A 53 5.85 -5.45 -4.52
N CYS A 54 4.92 -6.37 -4.79
CA CYS A 54 5.19 -7.60 -5.53
C CYS A 54 4.72 -7.44 -6.98
N LEU A 55 5.66 -7.26 -7.91
CA LEU A 55 5.43 -6.83 -9.28
C LEU A 55 5.96 -7.87 -10.32
N PRO A 56 5.55 -9.15 -10.26
CA PRO A 56 6.15 -10.21 -11.07
C PRO A 56 5.91 -10.03 -12.59
N ASP A 57 4.89 -9.28 -12.94
CA ASP A 57 4.50 -9.00 -14.32
C ASP A 57 4.87 -7.58 -14.78
N HIS A 58 5.78 -6.90 -14.10
CA HIS A 58 6.08 -5.47 -14.30
C HIS A 58 6.32 -5.11 -15.77
N GLN A 59 7.16 -5.86 -16.47
CA GLN A 59 7.46 -5.62 -17.88
C GLN A 59 6.21 -5.70 -18.77
N LYS A 60 5.32 -6.64 -18.46
CA LYS A 60 4.05 -6.78 -19.17
C LYS A 60 3.11 -5.64 -18.79
N TYR A 61 3.01 -5.30 -17.52
CA TYR A 61 2.10 -4.27 -17.01
C TYR A 61 2.40 -2.90 -17.64
N ILE A 62 3.67 -2.48 -17.68
CA ILE A 62 4.07 -1.19 -18.27
C ILE A 62 3.84 -1.12 -19.79
N SER A 63 3.71 -2.25 -20.49
CA SER A 63 3.39 -2.27 -21.90
C SER A 63 1.92 -1.92 -22.19
N TYR A 64 1.02 -2.04 -21.21
CA TYR A 64 -0.40 -1.73 -21.33
C TYR A 64 -0.81 -0.47 -20.56
N VAL A 65 -0.12 -0.17 -19.47
CA VAL A 65 -0.45 0.93 -18.57
C VAL A 65 0.70 1.92 -18.55
N ARG A 66 0.39 3.18 -18.85
CA ARG A 66 1.37 4.26 -18.77
C ARG A 66 1.62 4.61 -17.30
N LEU A 67 2.67 4.04 -16.73
CA LEU A 67 3.17 4.47 -15.42
C LEU A 67 4.08 5.70 -15.56
N ASP A 68 4.22 6.44 -14.47
CA ASP A 68 5.26 7.45 -14.33
C ASP A 68 6.65 6.80 -14.49
N ASN A 69 7.57 7.48 -15.18
CA ASN A 69 8.93 6.97 -15.40
C ASN A 69 9.65 6.68 -14.08
N ASP A 70 9.32 7.41 -13.03
CA ASP A 70 9.89 7.26 -11.69
C ASP A 70 9.02 6.42 -10.74
N TYR A 71 8.05 5.67 -11.27
CA TYR A 71 7.10 4.92 -10.45
C TYR A 71 7.79 4.09 -9.36
N LEU A 72 8.78 3.26 -9.74
CA LEU A 72 9.48 2.38 -8.79
C LEU A 72 10.29 3.15 -7.74
N ASN A 73 10.87 4.29 -8.12
CA ASN A 73 11.67 5.12 -7.22
C ASN A 73 10.79 5.89 -6.21
N ASN A 74 9.52 6.10 -6.56
CA ASN A 74 8.57 6.85 -5.73
C ASN A 74 7.74 5.95 -4.80
N LEU A 75 7.95 4.63 -4.83
CA LEU A 75 7.21 3.72 -3.94
C LEU A 75 7.61 3.91 -2.47
N PRO A 76 6.67 3.83 -1.53
CA PRO A 76 6.92 4.03 -0.10
C PRO A 76 7.54 2.80 0.60
N GLY A 77 8.06 1.85 -0.17
CA GLY A 77 8.68 0.62 0.31
C GLY A 77 9.42 -0.14 -0.78
N SER A 78 10.00 -1.28 -0.46
CA SER A 78 10.68 -2.14 -1.42
C SER A 78 9.74 -2.73 -2.44
N TYR A 79 10.26 -3.00 -3.62
CA TYR A 79 9.59 -3.81 -4.64
C TYR A 79 10.41 -5.06 -4.98
N VAL A 80 9.72 -6.09 -5.42
CA VAL A 80 10.27 -7.40 -5.84
C VAL A 80 9.55 -7.89 -7.08
N PHE A 81 10.24 -8.69 -7.89
CA PHE A 81 9.69 -9.22 -9.14
C PHE A 81 9.42 -10.72 -9.12
N SER A 82 9.70 -11.38 -8.00
CA SER A 82 9.45 -12.81 -7.85
C SER A 82 8.92 -13.16 -6.47
N PHE A 83 8.23 -14.29 -6.38
CA PHE A 83 7.73 -14.81 -5.11
C PHE A 83 8.87 -15.18 -4.15
N LYS A 84 10.01 -15.65 -4.68
CA LYS A 84 11.17 -15.95 -3.85
C LYS A 84 11.72 -14.70 -3.18
N GLU A 85 11.94 -13.63 -3.97
CA GLU A 85 12.37 -12.34 -3.43
C GLU A 85 11.39 -11.77 -2.40
N LEU A 86 10.07 -11.96 -2.63
CA LEU A 86 9.05 -11.55 -1.68
C LEU A 86 9.22 -12.25 -0.32
N ILE A 87 9.41 -13.58 -0.32
CA ILE A 87 9.58 -14.35 0.91
C ILE A 87 10.88 -13.95 1.62
N ASP A 88 11.98 -13.80 0.89
CA ASP A 88 13.27 -13.40 1.45
C ASP A 88 13.17 -12.01 2.10
N LEU A 89 12.54 -11.04 1.41
CA LEU A 89 12.33 -9.69 1.93
C LEU A 89 11.37 -9.67 3.12
N LEU A 90 10.27 -10.42 3.06
CA LEU A 90 9.31 -10.50 4.14
C LEU A 90 9.94 -11.04 5.42
N ASN A 91 10.76 -12.08 5.31
CA ASN A 91 11.52 -12.61 6.45
C ASN A 91 12.47 -11.56 7.03
N ALA A 92 13.17 -10.79 6.18
CA ALA A 92 14.05 -9.72 6.65
C ALA A 92 13.28 -8.62 7.40
N VAL A 93 12.12 -8.20 6.89
CA VAL A 93 11.26 -7.21 7.53
C VAL A 93 10.71 -7.71 8.87
N LEU A 94 10.32 -8.99 8.95
CA LEU A 94 9.80 -9.58 10.18
C LEU A 94 10.89 -9.77 11.26
N MET A 95 12.16 -9.92 10.85
CA MET A 95 13.28 -10.03 11.79
C MET A 95 13.75 -8.68 12.31
N ASP A 96 13.73 -7.63 11.50
CA ASP A 96 14.05 -6.26 11.90
C ASP A 96 13.21 -5.22 11.13
N ASP A 97 11.99 -5.02 11.61
CA ASP A 97 11.08 -4.00 11.07
C ASP A 97 11.60 -2.57 11.31
N GLY A 98 12.41 -2.37 12.35
CA GLY A 98 13.01 -1.09 12.68
C GLY A 98 14.03 -0.64 11.63
N GLU A 99 14.85 -1.54 11.10
CA GLU A 99 15.79 -1.23 10.01
C GLU A 99 15.03 -0.88 8.73
N TYR A 100 14.08 -1.72 8.34
CA TYR A 100 13.25 -1.47 7.17
C TYR A 100 12.49 -0.15 7.29
N SER A 101 11.92 0.11 8.45
CA SER A 101 11.18 1.34 8.73
C SER A 101 12.05 2.59 8.64
N ARG A 102 13.30 2.54 9.11
CA ARG A 102 14.27 3.64 8.97
C ARG A 102 14.64 3.87 7.51
N LYS A 103 14.97 2.79 6.78
CA LYS A 103 15.39 2.84 5.37
C LYS A 103 14.37 3.56 4.48
N TYR A 104 13.08 3.30 4.66
CA TYR A 104 12.02 3.86 3.81
C TYR A 104 11.26 5.02 4.43
N ARG A 105 11.76 5.58 5.53
CA ARG A 105 11.07 6.65 6.27
C ARG A 105 10.78 7.87 5.40
N ASP A 106 11.81 8.40 4.75
CA ASP A 106 11.68 9.64 3.97
C ASP A 106 10.82 9.42 2.72
N GLN A 107 10.97 8.28 2.07
CA GLN A 107 10.12 7.91 0.94
C GLN A 107 8.65 7.81 1.34
N ARG A 108 8.33 7.22 2.51
CA ARG A 108 6.95 7.19 3.01
C ARG A 108 6.41 8.58 3.33
N ILE A 109 7.20 9.46 3.92
CA ILE A 109 6.78 10.84 4.20
C ILE A 109 6.48 11.56 2.88
N ASN A 110 7.39 11.53 1.91
CA ASN A 110 7.21 12.14 0.61
C ASN A 110 5.99 11.58 -0.13
N TYR A 111 5.77 10.26 -0.03
CA TYR A 111 4.62 9.61 -0.64
C TYR A 111 3.31 10.08 -0.03
N ILE A 112 3.23 10.18 1.30
CA ILE A 112 2.05 10.71 2.00
C ILE A 112 1.81 12.18 1.59
N GLU A 113 2.84 13.03 1.59
CA GLU A 113 2.72 14.45 1.24
C GLU A 113 2.31 14.69 -0.21
N LYS A 114 2.60 13.74 -1.12
CA LYS A 114 2.17 13.79 -2.52
C LYS A 114 0.65 13.65 -2.67
N TYR A 115 0.03 12.83 -1.83
CA TYR A 115 -1.40 12.47 -1.96
C TYR A 115 -2.29 13.10 -0.90
N TYR A 116 -1.73 13.48 0.24
CA TYR A 116 -2.47 14.04 1.37
C TYR A 116 -1.90 15.38 1.80
N ASP A 117 -2.76 16.35 1.97
CA ASP A 117 -2.41 17.61 2.62
C ASP A 117 -2.44 17.43 4.16
N VAL A 118 -1.37 16.79 4.68
CA VAL A 118 -1.27 16.47 6.12
C VAL A 118 -1.07 17.69 7.01
N LYS A 119 -0.86 18.87 6.43
CA LYS A 119 -0.55 20.12 7.19
C LYS A 119 -1.80 20.91 7.56
N ASN A 120 -2.96 20.57 7.03
CA ASN A 120 -4.14 21.42 7.15
C ASN A 120 -5.45 20.69 7.41
N ILE A 121 -6.34 21.48 7.97
CA ILE A 121 -7.77 21.41 8.24
C ILE A 121 -8.47 20.31 7.42
N SER A 122 -9.41 19.62 8.06
CA SER A 122 -10.24 18.57 7.46
C SER A 122 -10.76 18.96 6.07
N SER A 123 -10.82 18.00 5.16
CA SER A 123 -11.35 18.19 3.79
C SER A 123 -12.74 18.83 3.80
N CYS A 124 -13.56 18.52 4.82
CA CYS A 124 -14.88 19.12 5.02
C CYS A 124 -14.79 20.64 5.25
N SER A 125 -13.83 21.12 6.04
CA SER A 125 -13.65 22.56 6.27
C SER A 125 -13.18 23.29 5.01
N LYS A 126 -12.27 22.68 4.22
CA LYS A 126 -11.85 23.24 2.93
C LYS A 126 -13.00 23.28 1.93
N PHE A 127 -13.79 22.22 1.88
CA PHE A 127 -14.98 22.17 1.02
C PHE A 127 -15.99 23.25 1.40
N ASN A 128 -16.29 23.42 2.69
CA ASN A 128 -17.17 24.50 3.16
C ASN A 128 -16.65 25.88 2.83
N GLN A 129 -15.34 26.12 2.99
CA GLN A 129 -14.73 27.39 2.57
C GLN A 129 -14.91 27.63 1.07
N PHE A 130 -14.63 26.62 0.25
CA PHE A 130 -14.80 26.69 -1.21
C PHE A 130 -16.26 27.00 -1.59
N ILE A 131 -17.24 26.30 -1.04
CA ILE A 131 -18.66 26.56 -1.30
C ILE A 131 -19.04 27.99 -0.95
N ASN A 132 -18.58 28.52 0.20
CA ASN A 132 -18.85 29.90 0.62
C ASN A 132 -18.18 30.98 -0.25
N THR A 133 -17.25 30.61 -1.14
CA THR A 133 -16.67 31.53 -2.13
C THR A 133 -17.43 31.58 -3.45
N ILE A 134 -18.35 30.61 -3.68
CA ILE A 134 -19.12 30.48 -4.92
C ILE A 134 -20.55 31.01 -4.77
N ILE A 135 -21.07 31.01 -3.54
CA ILE A 135 -22.39 31.53 -3.19
C ILE A 135 -22.28 32.99 -2.78
#